data_cd8c131e9585963bc63be761674189ea
#
_entry.id   cd8c131e9585963bc63be761674189ea
#
_cell.length_a   1.000
_cell.length_b   1.000
_cell.length_c   1.000
_cell.angle_alpha   90.00
_cell.angle_beta   90.00
_cell.angle_gamma   90.00
#
_symmetry.space_group_name_H-M   'P 1'
#
loop_
_entity.id
_entity.type
_entity.pdbx_description
1 polymer ?
#
loop_
_entity_poly.entity_id
_entity_poly.type
_entity_poly.pdbx_seq_one_letter_code
_entity_poly.pdbx_strand_id
1 'polypeptide(L)'
;MIKLGVLGTGIITECHFFALDKIDTAKVAAIASLDEEEGKKACEHFGAVYCKDYKELLVKEKELDGIIVALPNHMHYQGCVDVIESGFKNILCEKPLCITSEQSRKLVELVQKEGIMFQTGYMKRFNPGFRKAKEMAKKMGELEFVTFSIFNSAPEPEISGKNEAGSWHDDARLSGGGFLTHSGSHHLDLLRYCFGDIHSVACKTRYDNADGRDYFLDASLKMEKGFDIGMKLGRVDIRNLGPQWKPFRDGWNESVEVIGTRGYLRVDNPSWQGYEVMQVTMWLQGMCGPETFSCECKEQWISELSAFVKNCETGSLQEGCSSVVDGYRVDYTIEKMRESGELGGKEITLDYQY
;
A
#
# COMPACT_ATOMS: atom_id res chain seq x y z
N MET A 1 -2.85 -27.05 -5.18
CA MET A 1 -2.94 -26.13 -4.01
C MET A 1 -1.58 -25.46 -3.85
N ILE A 2 -1.54 -24.15 -3.96
CA ILE A 2 -0.31 -23.34 -3.87
C ILE A 2 0.18 -23.33 -2.43
N LYS A 3 1.46 -23.62 -2.23
CA LYS A 3 2.12 -23.60 -0.90
C LYS A 3 2.83 -22.26 -0.70
N LEU A 4 2.45 -21.51 0.31
CA LEU A 4 2.99 -20.20 0.60
C LEU A 4 3.86 -20.21 1.87
N GLY A 5 4.98 -19.50 1.80
CA GLY A 5 5.78 -19.11 2.96
C GLY A 5 5.50 -17.67 3.34
N VAL A 6 5.38 -17.39 4.64
CA VAL A 6 5.13 -16.04 5.16
C VAL A 6 6.30 -15.61 6.03
N LEU A 7 6.91 -14.47 5.69
CA LEU A 7 8.03 -13.88 6.42
C LEU A 7 7.53 -12.72 7.28
N GLY A 8 7.40 -12.94 8.58
CA GLY A 8 6.91 -11.98 9.58
C GLY A 8 5.48 -12.28 10.05
N THR A 9 5.20 -11.90 11.30
CA THR A 9 3.88 -12.01 11.96
C THR A 9 3.43 -10.66 12.53
N GLY A 10 3.82 -9.57 11.86
CA GLY A 10 3.41 -8.22 12.23
C GLY A 10 1.92 -7.95 11.94
N ILE A 11 1.49 -6.71 12.20
CA ILE A 11 0.10 -6.26 12.07
C ILE A 11 -0.50 -6.57 10.70
N ILE A 12 0.25 -6.27 9.61
CA ILE A 12 -0.27 -6.48 8.26
C ILE A 12 -0.47 -7.97 7.95
N THR A 13 0.32 -8.83 8.59
CA THR A 13 0.20 -10.28 8.41
C THR A 13 -1.14 -10.80 8.93
N GLU A 14 -1.78 -10.14 9.89
CA GLU A 14 -3.15 -10.49 10.32
C GLU A 14 -4.16 -10.31 9.18
N CYS A 15 -4.00 -9.26 8.36
CA CYS A 15 -4.83 -9.05 7.18
C CYS A 15 -4.58 -10.14 6.12
N HIS A 16 -3.31 -10.55 5.95
CA HIS A 16 -2.96 -11.66 5.06
C HIS A 16 -3.55 -12.98 5.56
N PHE A 17 -3.44 -13.27 6.84
CA PHE A 17 -4.00 -14.50 7.43
C PHE A 17 -5.52 -14.53 7.31
N PHE A 18 -6.21 -13.41 7.62
CA PHE A 18 -7.64 -13.29 7.38
C PHE A 18 -8.03 -13.58 5.92
N ALA A 19 -7.24 -13.11 4.97
CA ALA A 19 -7.50 -13.35 3.56
C ALA A 19 -7.20 -14.79 3.15
N LEU A 20 -6.08 -15.36 3.61
CA LEU A 20 -5.66 -16.73 3.30
C LEU A 20 -6.64 -17.78 3.86
N ASP A 21 -7.29 -17.51 4.99
CA ASP A 21 -8.38 -18.35 5.51
C ASP A 21 -9.61 -18.44 4.58
N LYS A 22 -9.72 -17.55 3.60
CA LYS A 22 -10.82 -17.50 2.62
C LYS A 22 -10.44 -18.04 1.24
N ILE A 23 -9.19 -18.50 1.06
CA ILE A 23 -8.65 -18.92 -0.23
C ILE A 23 -8.36 -20.42 -0.22
N ASP A 24 -9.29 -21.21 -0.74
CA ASP A 24 -9.19 -22.68 -0.75
C ASP A 24 -8.10 -23.24 -1.71
N THR A 25 -7.59 -22.41 -2.63
CA THR A 25 -6.59 -22.83 -3.63
C THR A 25 -5.16 -22.71 -3.16
N ALA A 26 -4.93 -22.12 -1.98
CA ALA A 26 -3.63 -21.96 -1.35
C ALA A 26 -3.61 -22.49 0.08
N LYS A 27 -2.41 -22.73 0.59
CA LYS A 27 -2.17 -23.01 2.01
C LYS A 27 -0.92 -22.31 2.49
N VAL A 28 -0.94 -21.81 3.71
CA VAL A 28 0.27 -21.39 4.43
C VAL A 28 1.01 -22.66 4.85
N ALA A 29 2.19 -22.89 4.29
CA ALA A 29 2.99 -24.09 4.57
C ALA A 29 4.09 -23.84 5.60
N ALA A 30 4.63 -22.61 5.65
CA ALA A 30 5.65 -22.21 6.62
C ALA A 30 5.50 -20.74 7.02
N ILE A 31 5.79 -20.43 8.27
CA ILE A 31 5.77 -19.07 8.82
C ILE A 31 7.08 -18.82 9.57
N ALA A 32 7.73 -17.70 9.27
CA ALA A 32 8.90 -17.23 9.99
C ALA A 32 8.55 -16.05 10.89
N SER A 33 8.90 -16.12 12.17
CA SER A 33 8.67 -15.05 13.12
C SER A 33 9.79 -15.00 14.16
N LEU A 34 10.24 -13.77 14.49
CA LEU A 34 11.13 -13.53 15.65
C LEU A 34 10.36 -13.61 16.98
N ASP A 35 9.06 -13.35 16.95
CA ASP A 35 8.17 -13.60 18.07
C ASP A 35 7.74 -15.08 18.02
N GLU A 36 8.29 -15.87 18.94
CA GLU A 36 8.07 -17.33 18.98
C GLU A 36 6.64 -17.69 19.33
N GLU A 37 6.01 -16.95 20.24
CA GLU A 37 4.64 -17.21 20.69
C GLU A 37 3.64 -16.92 19.57
N GLU A 38 3.70 -15.74 18.98
CA GLU A 38 2.86 -15.35 17.83
C GLU A 38 3.10 -16.25 16.62
N GLY A 39 4.37 -16.57 16.33
CA GLY A 39 4.72 -17.45 15.22
C GLY A 39 4.17 -18.86 15.39
N LYS A 40 4.29 -19.47 16.57
CA LYS A 40 3.74 -20.81 16.87
C LYS A 40 2.22 -20.82 16.84
N LYS A 41 1.57 -19.80 17.38
CA LYS A 41 0.11 -19.65 17.34
C LYS A 41 -0.42 -19.59 15.90
N ALA A 42 0.24 -18.80 15.04
CA ALA A 42 -0.13 -18.74 13.63
C ALA A 42 0.12 -20.07 12.92
N CYS A 43 1.23 -20.76 13.21
CA CYS A 43 1.52 -22.08 12.65
C CYS A 43 0.49 -23.15 13.09
N GLU A 44 0.06 -23.13 14.34
CA GLU A 44 -0.99 -24.03 14.83
C GLU A 44 -2.31 -23.82 14.09
N HIS A 45 -2.68 -22.54 13.85
CA HIS A 45 -3.90 -22.19 13.11
C HIS A 45 -3.90 -22.73 11.67
N PHE A 46 -2.79 -22.58 10.95
CA PHE A 46 -2.67 -22.98 9.53
C PHE A 46 -2.16 -24.41 9.32
N GLY A 47 -1.72 -25.09 10.36
CA GLY A 47 -1.00 -26.37 10.22
C GLY A 47 0.36 -26.19 9.51
N ALA A 48 1.01 -25.03 9.70
CA ALA A 48 2.24 -24.64 9.05
C ALA A 48 3.48 -24.99 9.88
N VAL A 49 4.65 -25.02 9.21
CA VAL A 49 5.95 -25.18 9.88
C VAL A 49 6.40 -23.84 10.45
N TYR A 50 6.78 -23.84 11.74
CA TYR A 50 7.38 -22.66 12.38
C TYR A 50 8.88 -22.60 12.11
N CYS A 51 9.35 -21.42 11.71
CA CYS A 51 10.76 -21.07 11.60
C CYS A 51 11.06 -19.85 12.49
N LYS A 52 12.16 -19.89 13.23
CA LYS A 52 12.51 -18.81 14.19
C LYS A 52 12.87 -17.47 13.53
N ASP A 53 13.30 -17.52 12.26
CA ASP A 53 13.56 -16.36 11.42
C ASP A 53 13.38 -16.71 9.93
N TYR A 54 13.34 -15.68 9.09
CA TYR A 54 13.07 -15.89 7.65
C TYR A 54 14.22 -16.62 6.93
N LYS A 55 15.48 -16.51 7.39
CA LYS A 55 16.61 -17.22 6.78
C LYS A 55 16.52 -18.72 7.03
N GLU A 56 16.07 -19.11 8.22
CA GLU A 56 15.81 -20.52 8.51
C GLU A 56 14.72 -21.07 7.57
N LEU A 57 13.62 -20.31 7.35
CA LEU A 57 12.56 -20.72 6.41
C LEU A 57 13.12 -20.91 5.01
N LEU A 58 13.88 -19.94 4.49
CA LEU A 58 14.44 -20.00 3.13
C LEU A 58 15.42 -21.16 2.92
N VAL A 59 16.06 -21.64 3.98
CA VAL A 59 16.97 -22.80 3.92
C VAL A 59 16.20 -24.12 3.98
N LYS A 60 15.24 -24.23 4.89
CA LYS A 60 14.54 -25.49 5.19
C LYS A 60 13.39 -25.82 4.25
N GLU A 61 12.60 -24.80 3.88
CA GLU A 61 11.33 -24.98 3.16
C GLU A 61 11.49 -24.67 1.67
N LYS A 62 12.03 -25.66 0.91
CA LYS A 62 12.34 -25.50 -0.52
C LYS A 62 11.16 -25.79 -1.47
N GLU A 63 10.08 -26.36 -0.98
CA GLU A 63 8.91 -26.75 -1.78
C GLU A 63 7.77 -25.72 -1.73
N LEU A 64 8.10 -24.43 -1.53
CA LEU A 64 7.11 -23.36 -1.53
C LEU A 64 6.96 -22.80 -2.95
N ASP A 65 5.71 -22.54 -3.35
CA ASP A 65 5.37 -22.00 -4.65
C ASP A 65 5.46 -20.45 -4.67
N GLY A 66 5.35 -19.82 -3.49
CA GLY A 66 5.44 -18.36 -3.36
C GLY A 66 5.80 -17.91 -1.95
N ILE A 67 6.40 -16.73 -1.87
CA ILE A 67 6.82 -16.10 -0.59
C ILE A 67 6.11 -14.77 -0.42
N ILE A 68 5.51 -14.56 0.75
CA ILE A 68 4.97 -13.26 1.21
C ILE A 68 6.00 -12.64 2.14
N VAL A 69 6.57 -11.50 1.74
CA VAL A 69 7.52 -10.71 2.52
C VAL A 69 6.75 -9.63 3.27
N ALA A 70 6.46 -9.87 4.55
CA ALA A 70 5.77 -8.96 5.47
C ALA A 70 6.66 -8.60 6.67
N LEU A 71 7.93 -8.34 6.38
CA LEU A 71 8.96 -7.93 7.32
C LEU A 71 8.83 -6.43 7.66
N PRO A 72 9.56 -5.90 8.66
CA PRO A 72 9.73 -4.45 8.84
C PRO A 72 10.28 -3.77 7.59
N ASN A 73 9.83 -2.53 7.30
CA ASN A 73 10.13 -1.82 6.04
C ASN A 73 11.62 -1.82 5.65
N HIS A 74 12.52 -1.57 6.62
CA HIS A 74 13.97 -1.56 6.38
C HIS A 74 14.55 -2.92 5.99
N MET A 75 13.81 -3.99 6.20
CA MET A 75 14.22 -5.35 5.86
C MET A 75 13.67 -5.82 4.49
N HIS A 76 12.75 -5.08 3.87
CA HIS A 76 12.13 -5.50 2.61
C HIS A 76 13.16 -5.75 1.52
N TYR A 77 14.08 -4.81 1.29
CA TYR A 77 15.12 -4.95 0.27
C TYR A 77 15.95 -6.22 0.48
N GLN A 78 16.57 -6.37 1.66
CA GLN A 78 17.42 -7.52 1.93
C GLN A 78 16.62 -8.82 1.97
N GLY A 79 15.42 -8.81 2.53
CA GLY A 79 14.53 -9.98 2.55
C GLY A 79 14.18 -10.44 1.14
N CYS A 80 13.83 -9.53 0.23
CA CYS A 80 13.57 -9.87 -1.17
C CYS A 80 14.82 -10.41 -1.89
N VAL A 81 15.99 -9.81 -1.67
CA VAL A 81 17.27 -10.32 -2.22
C VAL A 81 17.52 -11.74 -1.74
N ASP A 82 17.45 -11.99 -0.43
CA ASP A 82 17.67 -13.32 0.16
C ASP A 82 16.66 -14.36 -0.37
N VAL A 83 15.38 -13.97 -0.59
CA VAL A 83 14.37 -14.84 -1.21
C VAL A 83 14.75 -15.21 -2.64
N ILE A 84 15.16 -14.23 -3.46
CA ILE A 84 15.57 -14.44 -4.86
C ILE A 84 16.82 -15.32 -4.92
N GLU A 85 17.84 -15.04 -4.11
CA GLU A 85 19.09 -15.81 -4.04
C GLU A 85 18.86 -17.25 -3.54
N SER A 86 17.81 -17.47 -2.75
CA SER A 86 17.39 -18.80 -2.30
C SER A 86 16.66 -19.60 -3.40
N GLY A 87 16.40 -19.00 -4.57
CA GLY A 87 15.85 -19.64 -5.76
C GLY A 87 14.33 -19.54 -5.91
N PHE A 88 13.63 -18.83 -5.04
CA PHE A 88 12.19 -18.60 -5.17
C PHE A 88 11.88 -17.62 -6.30
N LYS A 89 10.81 -17.90 -7.05
CA LYS A 89 10.45 -17.15 -8.26
C LYS A 89 9.18 -16.35 -8.16
N ASN A 90 8.34 -16.55 -7.13
CA ASN A 90 7.08 -15.86 -6.94
C ASN A 90 7.09 -15.14 -5.60
N ILE A 91 7.05 -13.81 -5.63
CA ILE A 91 7.21 -12.96 -4.44
C ILE A 91 6.07 -11.95 -4.39
N LEU A 92 5.42 -11.83 -3.22
CA LEU A 92 4.65 -10.68 -2.82
C LEU A 92 5.43 -9.98 -1.70
N CYS A 93 5.77 -8.70 -1.90
CA CYS A 93 6.41 -7.88 -0.88
C CYS A 93 5.46 -6.76 -0.45
N GLU A 94 5.28 -6.61 0.85
CA GLU A 94 4.53 -5.49 1.41
C GLU A 94 5.12 -4.12 1.05
N LYS A 95 4.26 -3.11 1.14
CA LYS A 95 4.64 -1.71 0.90
C LYS A 95 5.22 -1.05 2.19
N PRO A 96 6.03 0.01 2.08
CA PRO A 96 6.67 0.49 0.85
C PRO A 96 7.58 -0.60 0.29
N LEU A 97 7.86 -0.57 -1.00
CA LEU A 97 8.73 -1.61 -1.60
C LEU A 97 10.08 -1.66 -0.89
N CYS A 98 10.69 -0.47 -0.69
CA CYS A 98 11.89 -0.29 0.12
C CYS A 98 11.83 1.05 0.87
N ILE A 99 12.82 1.31 1.74
CA ILE A 99 12.90 2.59 2.47
C ILE A 99 13.61 3.70 1.69
N THR A 100 14.28 3.37 0.58
CA THR A 100 14.90 4.34 -0.35
C THR A 100 14.63 3.94 -1.79
N SER A 101 14.50 4.93 -2.67
CA SER A 101 14.30 4.71 -4.10
C SER A 101 15.47 3.99 -4.77
N GLU A 102 16.70 4.17 -4.28
CA GLU A 102 17.89 3.46 -4.76
C GLU A 102 17.82 1.95 -4.47
N GLN A 103 17.33 1.54 -3.28
CA GLN A 103 17.09 0.13 -2.99
C GLN A 103 16.01 -0.45 -3.91
N SER A 104 14.91 0.28 -4.11
CA SER A 104 13.82 -0.14 -4.99
C SER A 104 14.29 -0.28 -6.44
N ARG A 105 15.13 0.64 -6.93
CA ARG A 105 15.72 0.57 -8.27
C ARG A 105 16.59 -0.69 -8.45
N LYS A 106 17.47 -0.96 -7.49
CA LYS A 106 18.30 -2.18 -7.50
C LYS A 106 17.46 -3.45 -7.46
N LEU A 107 16.36 -3.42 -6.71
CA LEU A 107 15.44 -4.55 -6.66
C LEU A 107 14.73 -4.76 -8.00
N VAL A 108 14.34 -3.69 -8.72
CA VAL A 108 13.80 -3.79 -10.08
C VAL A 108 14.80 -4.48 -11.01
N GLU A 109 16.07 -4.03 -11.02
CA GLU A 109 17.12 -4.63 -11.84
C GLU A 109 17.31 -6.12 -11.55
N LEU A 110 17.33 -6.49 -10.26
CA LEU A 110 17.49 -7.89 -9.84
C LEU A 110 16.28 -8.75 -10.26
N VAL A 111 15.06 -8.27 -10.03
CA VAL A 111 13.80 -8.95 -10.39
C VAL A 111 13.75 -9.20 -11.90
N GLN A 112 14.09 -8.19 -12.71
CA GLN A 112 14.11 -8.32 -14.17
C GLN A 112 15.19 -9.30 -14.65
N LYS A 113 16.41 -9.19 -14.11
CA LYS A 113 17.53 -10.06 -14.46
C LYS A 113 17.24 -11.53 -14.15
N GLU A 114 16.63 -11.80 -13.02
CA GLU A 114 16.38 -13.18 -12.54
C GLU A 114 15.02 -13.73 -13.00
N GLY A 115 14.22 -12.92 -13.74
CA GLY A 115 12.90 -13.34 -14.24
C GLY A 115 11.92 -13.70 -13.14
N ILE A 116 11.85 -12.87 -12.08
CA ILE A 116 11.01 -13.11 -10.92
C ILE A 116 9.59 -12.57 -11.17
N MET A 117 8.57 -13.35 -10.88
CA MET A 117 7.21 -12.87 -10.75
C MET A 117 7.10 -12.12 -9.41
N PHE A 118 6.94 -10.81 -9.48
CA PHE A 118 6.95 -9.94 -8.31
C PHE A 118 5.71 -9.07 -8.23
N GLN A 119 5.01 -9.14 -7.10
CA GLN A 119 3.87 -8.30 -6.76
C GLN A 119 4.22 -7.43 -5.55
N THR A 120 3.96 -6.12 -5.64
CA THR A 120 4.03 -5.21 -4.49
C THR A 120 2.67 -5.13 -3.81
N GLY A 121 2.63 -5.15 -2.48
CA GLY A 121 1.42 -5.23 -1.64
C GLY A 121 0.62 -3.92 -1.61
N TYR A 122 0.03 -3.50 -2.72
CA TYR A 122 -0.86 -2.35 -2.82
C TYR A 122 -2.32 -2.78 -2.93
N MET A 123 -2.87 -3.27 -1.81
CA MET A 123 -4.22 -3.84 -1.73
C MET A 123 -5.33 -2.90 -2.21
N LYS A 124 -5.14 -1.57 -2.17
CA LYS A 124 -6.17 -0.61 -2.63
C LYS A 124 -6.51 -0.75 -4.12
N ARG A 125 -5.63 -1.28 -4.96
CA ARG A 125 -5.95 -1.63 -6.36
C ARG A 125 -7.04 -2.68 -6.47
N PHE A 126 -7.26 -3.46 -5.41
CA PHE A 126 -8.25 -4.54 -5.34
C PHE A 126 -9.54 -4.13 -4.63
N ASN A 127 -9.59 -2.92 -4.10
CA ASN A 127 -10.79 -2.38 -3.48
C ASN A 127 -11.90 -2.20 -4.53
N PRO A 128 -13.10 -2.80 -4.34
CA PRO A 128 -14.17 -2.76 -5.33
C PRO A 128 -14.61 -1.34 -5.70
N GLY A 129 -14.63 -0.43 -4.72
CA GLY A 129 -15.00 0.97 -4.92
C GLY A 129 -13.99 1.72 -5.77
N PHE A 130 -12.68 1.56 -5.53
CA PHE A 130 -11.65 2.19 -6.37
C PHE A 130 -11.59 1.60 -7.78
N ARG A 131 -11.83 0.31 -7.94
CA ARG A 131 -11.98 -0.31 -9.27
C ARG A 131 -13.18 0.29 -10.01
N LYS A 132 -14.30 0.45 -9.32
CA LYS A 132 -15.50 1.09 -9.86
C LYS A 132 -15.26 2.56 -10.21
N ALA A 133 -14.56 3.30 -9.34
CA ALA A 133 -14.17 4.68 -9.59
C ALA A 133 -13.30 4.81 -10.85
N LYS A 134 -12.30 3.92 -11.02
CA LYS A 134 -11.46 3.88 -12.23
C LYS A 134 -12.29 3.63 -13.50
N GLU A 135 -13.26 2.73 -13.43
CA GLU A 135 -14.19 2.46 -14.54
C GLU A 135 -15.06 3.69 -14.87
N MET A 136 -15.63 4.30 -13.83
CA MET A 136 -16.49 5.48 -13.97
C MET A 136 -15.70 6.71 -14.44
N ALA A 137 -14.45 6.90 -14.00
CA ALA A 137 -13.60 8.00 -14.44
C ALA A 137 -13.38 8.04 -15.96
N LYS A 138 -13.41 6.89 -16.64
CA LYS A 138 -13.31 6.81 -18.11
C LYS A 138 -14.50 7.48 -18.81
N LYS A 139 -15.62 7.69 -18.12
CA LYS A 139 -16.84 8.33 -18.67
C LYS A 139 -16.81 9.85 -18.51
N MET A 140 -15.87 10.41 -17.74
CA MET A 140 -15.79 11.84 -17.41
C MET A 140 -15.39 12.73 -18.60
N GLY A 141 -14.95 12.16 -19.72
CA GLY A 141 -14.35 12.90 -20.82
C GLY A 141 -12.87 13.20 -20.55
N GLU A 142 -12.39 14.37 -21.01
CA GLU A 142 -11.07 14.84 -20.64
C GLU A 142 -11.08 15.26 -19.17
N LEU A 143 -10.07 14.80 -18.41
CA LEU A 143 -9.95 15.15 -17.01
C LEU A 143 -9.34 16.54 -16.87
N GLU A 144 -10.00 17.39 -16.10
CA GLU A 144 -9.56 18.76 -15.84
C GLU A 144 -8.80 18.83 -14.52
N PHE A 145 -9.32 18.16 -13.48
CA PHE A 145 -8.78 18.26 -12.16
C PHE A 145 -9.20 17.07 -11.29
N VAL A 146 -8.28 16.62 -10.41
CA VAL A 146 -8.57 15.59 -9.38
C VAL A 146 -8.15 16.13 -8.02
N THR A 147 -9.00 15.96 -7.00
CA THR A 147 -8.62 16.16 -5.60
C THR A 147 -8.51 14.82 -4.89
N PHE A 148 -7.49 14.70 -4.06
CA PHE A 148 -7.27 13.54 -3.21
C PHE A 148 -7.03 14.01 -1.78
N SER A 149 -7.87 13.58 -0.85
CA SER A 149 -7.75 13.95 0.56
C SER A 149 -7.78 12.73 1.44
N ILE A 150 -6.76 12.58 2.30
CA ILE A 150 -6.71 11.54 3.30
C ILE A 150 -6.44 12.15 4.66
N PHE A 151 -7.27 11.78 5.60
CA PHE A 151 -7.20 12.24 6.96
C PHE A 151 -7.27 11.06 7.91
N ASN A 152 -6.30 10.97 8.84
CA ASN A 152 -6.28 9.97 9.90
C ASN A 152 -6.25 10.69 11.26
N SER A 153 -7.19 10.35 12.14
CA SER A 153 -7.28 10.87 13.49
C SER A 153 -7.10 9.80 14.58
N ALA A 154 -6.97 8.53 14.20
CA ALA A 154 -6.72 7.47 15.17
C ALA A 154 -5.28 7.50 15.66
N PRO A 155 -5.01 7.32 16.96
CA PRO A 155 -3.68 7.04 17.46
C PRO A 155 -3.19 5.70 16.87
N GLU A 156 -1.95 5.66 16.36
CA GLU A 156 -1.39 4.42 15.79
C GLU A 156 -1.43 3.20 16.73
N PRO A 157 -1.18 3.33 18.06
CA PRO A 157 -1.28 2.20 18.97
C PRO A 157 -2.67 1.56 19.06
N GLU A 158 -3.75 2.35 18.84
CA GLU A 158 -5.12 1.84 18.87
C GLU A 158 -5.50 1.09 17.59
N ILE A 159 -4.82 1.38 16.47
CA ILE A 159 -5.05 0.68 15.20
C ILE A 159 -4.49 -0.74 15.26
N SER A 160 -3.44 -0.95 16.04
CA SER A 160 -2.65 -2.18 15.96
C SER A 160 -2.57 -3.01 17.24
N GLY A 161 -2.78 -2.41 18.41
CA GLY A 161 -2.57 -3.10 19.70
C GLY A 161 -1.16 -3.70 19.91
N LYS A 162 -0.32 -3.67 18.88
CA LYS A 162 1.02 -4.30 18.84
C LYS A 162 2.18 -3.31 18.72
N ASN A 163 1.92 -2.01 18.55
CA ASN A 163 2.98 -1.01 18.50
C ASN A 163 3.35 -0.55 19.92
N GLU A 164 4.34 -1.20 20.51
CA GLU A 164 5.00 -0.66 21.67
C GLU A 164 5.77 0.61 21.29
N ALA A 165 5.77 1.59 22.18
CA ALA A 165 6.60 2.79 22.05
C ALA A 165 8.08 2.38 21.88
N GLY A 166 8.73 2.88 20.82
CA GLY A 166 10.10 2.52 20.46
C GLY A 166 10.22 1.41 19.42
N SER A 167 9.11 1.01 18.80
CA SER A 167 9.15 0.08 17.67
C SER A 167 9.85 0.70 16.44
N TRP A 168 10.20 -0.13 15.46
CA TRP A 168 10.79 0.34 14.19
C TRP A 168 9.89 1.34 13.44
N HIS A 169 8.58 1.35 13.69
CA HIS A 169 7.63 2.32 13.15
C HIS A 169 7.92 3.76 13.60
N ASP A 170 8.47 3.91 14.80
CA ASP A 170 8.76 5.22 15.41
C ASP A 170 10.13 5.79 14.97
N ASP A 171 10.97 5.00 14.32
CA ASP A 171 12.25 5.46 13.76
C ASP A 171 12.11 5.69 12.24
N ALA A 172 12.17 6.96 11.82
CA ALA A 172 12.08 7.35 10.40
C ALA A 172 13.11 6.66 9.50
N ARG A 173 14.27 6.28 10.07
CA ARG A 173 15.35 5.57 9.33
C ARG A 173 14.97 4.11 9.06
N LEU A 174 14.18 3.49 9.92
CA LEU A 174 13.75 2.11 9.80
C LEU A 174 12.41 1.99 9.07
N SER A 175 11.51 2.94 9.32
CA SER A 175 10.19 2.98 8.67
C SER A 175 10.21 3.58 7.26
N GLY A 176 11.29 4.32 6.91
CA GLY A 176 11.40 5.06 5.65
C GLY A 176 10.67 6.40 5.69
N GLY A 177 10.21 6.88 6.87
CA GLY A 177 9.57 8.18 7.07
C GLY A 177 8.26 8.12 7.85
N GLY A 178 7.40 9.12 7.66
CA GLY A 178 6.16 9.28 8.37
C GLY A 178 4.91 8.90 7.56
N PHE A 179 3.90 9.76 7.62
CA PHE A 179 2.58 9.50 7.06
C PHE A 179 2.60 9.36 5.53
N LEU A 180 3.50 10.06 4.82
CA LEU A 180 3.67 9.94 3.39
C LEU A 180 4.09 8.52 2.99
N THR A 181 5.05 7.92 3.69
CA THR A 181 5.48 6.53 3.42
C THR A 181 4.40 5.52 3.81
N HIS A 182 3.82 5.65 5.01
CA HIS A 182 2.87 4.66 5.52
C HIS A 182 1.54 4.67 4.79
N SER A 183 0.90 5.83 4.71
CA SER A 183 -0.42 5.98 4.08
C SER A 183 -0.33 6.49 2.66
N GLY A 184 0.53 7.50 2.42
CA GLY A 184 0.67 8.14 1.12
C GLY A 184 1.12 7.21 0.00
N SER A 185 1.94 6.21 0.30
CA SER A 185 2.38 5.20 -0.69
C SER A 185 1.21 4.47 -1.35
N HIS A 186 0.21 4.06 -0.58
CA HIS A 186 -1.01 3.44 -1.13
C HIS A 186 -1.76 4.37 -2.10
N HIS A 187 -1.77 5.66 -1.80
CA HIS A 187 -2.52 6.63 -2.57
C HIS A 187 -1.79 7.06 -3.82
N LEU A 188 -0.47 7.19 -3.76
CA LEU A 188 0.36 7.43 -4.95
C LEU A 188 0.29 6.26 -5.92
N ASP A 189 0.31 5.02 -5.42
CA ASP A 189 0.08 3.85 -6.24
C ASP A 189 -1.31 3.85 -6.87
N LEU A 190 -2.36 4.12 -6.08
CA LEU A 190 -3.73 4.18 -6.55
C LEU A 190 -3.96 5.28 -7.59
N LEU A 191 -3.37 6.47 -7.40
CA LEU A 191 -3.41 7.56 -8.37
C LEU A 191 -2.80 7.12 -9.70
N ARG A 192 -1.61 6.51 -9.65
CA ARG A 192 -0.94 6.00 -10.85
C ARG A 192 -1.75 4.89 -11.51
N TYR A 193 -2.33 3.98 -10.73
CA TYR A 193 -3.21 2.91 -11.23
C TYR A 193 -4.45 3.44 -11.94
N CYS A 194 -5.06 4.51 -11.42
CA CYS A 194 -6.28 5.09 -11.99
C CYS A 194 -6.00 6.03 -13.16
N PHE A 195 -4.96 6.86 -13.06
CA PHE A 195 -4.79 8.03 -13.90
C PHE A 195 -3.52 8.01 -14.75
N GLY A 196 -2.56 7.15 -14.46
CA GLY A 196 -1.27 7.05 -15.16
C GLY A 196 -0.14 7.70 -14.37
N ASP A 197 1.01 7.88 -15.02
CA ASP A 197 2.21 8.34 -14.36
C ASP A 197 2.20 9.84 -14.04
N ILE A 198 2.94 10.19 -12.99
CA ILE A 198 3.13 11.55 -12.52
C ILE A 198 4.35 12.13 -13.22
N HIS A 199 4.19 13.31 -13.81
CA HIS A 199 5.27 14.04 -14.50
C HIS A 199 6.11 14.89 -13.53
N SER A 200 5.45 15.62 -12.62
CA SER A 200 6.15 16.46 -11.64
C SER A 200 5.36 16.59 -10.36
N VAL A 201 6.06 16.95 -9.29
CA VAL A 201 5.50 17.14 -7.95
C VAL A 201 5.95 18.47 -7.36
N ALA A 202 5.03 19.16 -6.67
CA ALA A 202 5.32 20.29 -5.79
C ALA A 202 4.64 20.02 -4.44
N CYS A 203 5.41 19.94 -3.35
CA CYS A 203 4.92 19.49 -2.06
C CYS A 203 5.36 20.39 -0.91
N LYS A 204 4.45 20.71 -0.01
CA LYS A 204 4.75 21.32 1.30
C LYS A 204 4.48 20.31 2.39
N THR A 205 5.45 20.08 3.25
CA THR A 205 5.40 19.06 4.28
C THR A 205 5.52 19.69 5.66
N ARG A 206 4.81 19.13 6.64
CA ARG A 206 5.00 19.44 8.07
C ARG A 206 5.57 18.19 8.74
N TYR A 207 6.56 18.42 9.59
CA TYR A 207 7.27 17.37 10.32
C TYR A 207 6.97 17.49 11.81
N ASP A 208 6.89 16.35 12.50
CA ASP A 208 6.84 16.31 13.95
C ASP A 208 8.22 16.74 14.51
N ASN A 209 8.19 17.64 15.49
CA ASN A 209 9.41 18.14 16.11
C ASN A 209 10.09 17.11 17.03
N ALA A 210 9.37 16.08 17.44
CA ALA A 210 9.89 15.06 18.36
C ALA A 210 10.73 13.99 17.66
N ASP A 211 10.31 13.58 16.46
CA ASP A 211 10.90 12.44 15.76
C ASP A 211 11.25 12.70 14.28
N GLY A 212 10.92 13.90 13.77
CA GLY A 212 11.22 14.31 12.40
C GLY A 212 10.38 13.60 11.32
N ARG A 213 9.35 12.84 11.69
CA ARG A 213 8.45 12.20 10.71
C ARG A 213 7.45 13.20 10.14
N ASP A 214 7.16 13.07 8.87
CA ASP A 214 6.10 13.85 8.22
C ASP A 214 4.73 13.40 8.73
N TYR A 215 3.86 14.36 9.05
CA TYR A 215 2.48 14.09 9.48
C TYR A 215 1.43 14.82 8.66
N PHE A 216 1.83 15.79 7.85
CA PHE A 216 0.94 16.52 6.95
C PHE A 216 1.66 16.93 5.69
N LEU A 217 0.98 16.83 4.56
CA LEU A 217 1.44 17.39 3.29
C LEU A 217 0.29 17.93 2.46
N ASP A 218 0.65 18.97 1.69
CA ASP A 218 -0.17 19.58 0.65
C ASP A 218 0.64 19.58 -0.64
N ALA A 219 0.18 18.84 -1.63
CA ALA A 219 0.93 18.61 -2.86
C ALA A 219 0.10 18.89 -4.11
N SER A 220 0.76 19.39 -5.14
CA SER A 220 0.26 19.43 -6.52
C SER A 220 1.08 18.45 -7.35
N LEU A 221 0.40 17.54 -8.03
CA LEU A 221 0.99 16.53 -8.90
C LEU A 221 0.52 16.81 -10.33
N LYS A 222 1.45 17.06 -11.25
CA LYS A 222 1.13 17.12 -12.68
C LYS A 222 1.21 15.72 -13.26
N MET A 223 0.16 15.32 -13.95
CA MET A 223 0.10 14.02 -14.61
C MET A 223 0.67 14.10 -16.03
N GLU A 224 1.29 13.03 -16.52
CA GLU A 224 1.77 12.98 -17.91
C GLU A 224 0.65 13.19 -18.94
N LYS A 225 -0.60 12.93 -18.57
CA LYS A 225 -1.79 13.15 -19.39
C LYS A 225 -2.27 14.60 -19.43
N GLY A 226 -1.60 15.54 -18.75
CA GLY A 226 -1.83 16.96 -18.88
C GLY A 226 -2.86 17.58 -17.94
N PHE A 227 -3.28 16.89 -16.88
CA PHE A 227 -4.13 17.46 -15.82
C PHE A 227 -3.42 17.42 -14.47
N ASP A 228 -3.95 18.17 -13.51
CA ASP A 228 -3.37 18.29 -12.17
C ASP A 228 -4.16 17.51 -11.12
N ILE A 229 -3.44 16.99 -10.11
CA ILE A 229 -4.02 16.39 -8.90
C ILE A 229 -3.60 17.21 -7.68
N GLY A 230 -4.58 17.77 -6.96
CA GLY A 230 -4.36 18.32 -5.63
C GLY A 230 -4.45 17.21 -4.58
N MET A 231 -3.36 16.97 -3.84
CA MET A 231 -3.28 15.91 -2.85
C MET A 231 -3.04 16.47 -1.45
N LYS A 232 -3.90 16.11 -0.50
CA LYS A 232 -3.75 16.46 0.91
C LYS A 232 -3.75 15.20 1.76
N LEU A 233 -2.68 15.04 2.52
CA LEU A 233 -2.54 13.96 3.50
C LEU A 233 -2.32 14.57 4.87
N GLY A 234 -2.98 14.04 5.89
CA GLY A 234 -2.77 14.56 7.23
C GLY A 234 -3.16 13.61 8.33
N ARG A 235 -2.36 13.64 9.40
CA ARG A 235 -2.69 13.01 10.67
C ARG A 235 -3.02 14.10 11.69
N VAL A 236 -4.16 13.97 12.34
CA VAL A 236 -4.52 14.82 13.48
C VAL A 236 -4.20 14.06 14.76
N ASP A 237 -3.28 14.61 15.53
CA ASP A 237 -2.99 14.08 16.85
C ASP A 237 -4.09 14.46 17.83
N ILE A 238 -4.92 13.49 18.18
CA ILE A 238 -6.03 13.66 19.14
C ILE A 238 -5.62 13.36 20.59
N ARG A 239 -4.39 12.90 20.83
CA ARG A 239 -3.93 12.53 22.19
C ARG A 239 -4.01 13.67 23.18
N ASN A 240 -3.84 14.90 22.71
CA ASN A 240 -3.90 16.11 23.53
C ASN A 240 -5.29 16.75 23.65
N LEU A 241 -6.30 16.17 23.02
CA LEU A 241 -7.66 16.73 22.99
C LEU A 241 -8.55 16.28 24.16
N GLY A 242 -8.02 15.41 25.02
CA GLY A 242 -8.69 14.90 26.21
C GLY A 242 -9.57 13.65 25.94
N PRO A 243 -9.96 12.92 27.01
CA PRO A 243 -10.61 11.61 26.90
C PRO A 243 -12.03 11.64 26.31
N GLN A 244 -12.65 12.81 26.21
CA GLN A 244 -13.95 13.00 25.56
C GLN A 244 -13.87 12.97 24.03
N TRP A 245 -12.69 13.14 23.46
CA TRP A 245 -12.51 13.08 22.02
C TRP A 245 -12.45 11.62 21.56
N LYS A 246 -13.27 11.31 20.58
CA LYS A 246 -13.22 10.04 19.85
C LYS A 246 -12.85 10.32 18.42
N PRO A 247 -12.11 9.41 17.77
CA PRO A 247 -11.87 9.50 16.34
C PRO A 247 -13.20 9.66 15.59
N PHE A 248 -13.20 10.50 14.56
CA PHE A 248 -14.32 10.57 13.63
C PHE A 248 -14.36 9.24 12.86
N ARG A 249 -15.49 8.55 12.93
CA ARG A 249 -15.66 7.19 12.43
C ARG A 249 -14.63 6.25 13.12
N ASP A 250 -13.83 5.47 12.34
CA ASP A 250 -12.70 4.68 12.85
C ASP A 250 -11.36 5.45 12.82
N GLY A 251 -11.43 6.79 12.72
CA GLY A 251 -10.26 7.64 12.58
C GLY A 251 -9.77 7.82 11.16
N TRP A 252 -10.46 7.25 10.17
CA TRP A 252 -10.09 7.30 8.76
C TRP A 252 -11.09 8.10 7.94
N ASN A 253 -10.61 8.90 7.01
CA ASN A 253 -11.42 9.55 5.99
C ASN A 253 -10.58 9.71 4.72
N GLU A 254 -11.04 9.13 3.64
CA GLU A 254 -10.39 9.16 2.34
C GLU A 254 -11.41 9.58 1.29
N SER A 255 -11.13 10.64 0.57
CA SER A 255 -12.00 11.13 -0.49
C SER A 255 -11.24 11.44 -1.76
N VAL A 256 -11.86 11.13 -2.90
CA VAL A 256 -11.37 11.47 -4.24
C VAL A 256 -12.49 12.15 -5.00
N GLU A 257 -12.18 13.30 -5.59
CA GLU A 257 -13.08 13.99 -6.51
C GLU A 257 -12.40 14.10 -7.87
N VAL A 258 -13.12 13.72 -8.92
CA VAL A 258 -12.65 13.77 -10.30
C VAL A 258 -13.59 14.65 -11.09
N ILE A 259 -13.04 15.70 -11.70
CA ILE A 259 -13.77 16.62 -12.56
C ILE A 259 -13.28 16.43 -13.99
N GLY A 260 -14.20 16.19 -14.88
CA GLY A 260 -13.91 16.10 -16.30
C GLY A 260 -14.94 16.87 -17.13
N THR A 261 -14.67 17.02 -18.44
CA THR A 261 -15.50 17.82 -19.35
C THR A 261 -16.93 17.32 -19.48
N ARG A 262 -17.23 16.08 -19.04
CA ARG A 262 -18.56 15.46 -19.15
C ARG A 262 -19.23 15.18 -17.83
N GLY A 263 -18.55 15.37 -16.70
CA GLY A 263 -19.15 15.05 -15.42
C GLY A 263 -18.20 15.14 -14.23
N TYR A 264 -18.75 14.67 -13.12
CA TYR A 264 -18.14 14.69 -11.80
C TYR A 264 -18.26 13.31 -11.17
N LEU A 265 -17.18 12.86 -10.53
CA LEU A 265 -17.10 11.62 -9.77
C LEU A 265 -16.58 11.91 -8.37
N ARG A 266 -17.24 11.34 -7.37
CA ARG A 266 -16.78 11.40 -5.97
C ARG A 266 -16.67 10.01 -5.40
N VAL A 267 -15.57 9.77 -4.69
CA VAL A 267 -15.33 8.61 -3.83
C VAL A 267 -15.32 9.08 -2.39
N ASP A 268 -16.04 8.40 -1.52
CA ASP A 268 -16.01 8.58 -0.06
C ASP A 268 -15.74 7.21 0.58
N ASN A 269 -14.54 7.08 1.18
CA ASN A 269 -14.11 5.88 1.88
C ASN A 269 -13.87 6.21 3.36
N PRO A 270 -14.87 5.95 4.22
CA PRO A 270 -14.85 6.36 5.62
C PRO A 270 -14.07 5.44 6.55
N SER A 271 -13.61 4.28 6.06
CA SER A 271 -12.97 3.27 6.89
C SER A 271 -11.94 2.48 6.11
N TRP A 272 -10.74 2.33 6.65
CA TRP A 272 -9.76 1.43 6.06
C TRP A 272 -9.94 -0.02 6.49
N GLN A 273 -10.53 -0.24 7.67
CA GLN A 273 -10.84 -1.57 8.19
C GLN A 273 -12.13 -2.18 7.60
N GLY A 274 -12.91 -1.36 6.88
CA GLY A 274 -14.13 -1.83 6.22
C GLY A 274 -15.35 -1.97 7.13
N TYR A 275 -15.39 -1.24 8.25
CA TYR A 275 -16.57 -1.21 9.13
C TYR A 275 -17.71 -0.35 8.58
N GLU A 276 -17.40 0.57 7.69
CA GLU A 276 -18.37 1.43 7.03
C GLU A 276 -18.32 1.23 5.51
N VAL A 277 -19.46 1.53 4.87
CA VAL A 277 -19.63 1.37 3.43
C VAL A 277 -18.95 2.50 2.68
N MET A 278 -18.08 2.13 1.75
CA MET A 278 -17.51 3.03 0.77
C MET A 278 -18.53 3.36 -0.30
N GLN A 279 -18.58 4.63 -0.74
CA GLN A 279 -19.47 5.10 -1.79
C GLN A 279 -18.70 5.70 -2.96
N VAL A 280 -19.16 5.40 -4.16
CA VAL A 280 -18.68 6.01 -5.41
C VAL A 280 -19.87 6.61 -6.12
N THR A 281 -19.91 7.92 -6.27
CA THR A 281 -21.02 8.67 -6.85
C THR A 281 -20.56 9.36 -8.13
N MET A 282 -21.28 9.15 -9.23
CA MET A 282 -21.00 9.73 -10.53
C MET A 282 -22.17 10.57 -11.00
N TRP A 283 -21.87 11.73 -11.56
CA TRP A 283 -22.83 12.59 -12.22
C TRP A 283 -22.33 12.99 -13.61
N LEU A 284 -23.04 12.58 -14.65
CA LEU A 284 -22.70 12.95 -16.03
C LEU A 284 -23.70 13.95 -16.59
N GLN A 285 -23.26 14.75 -17.55
CA GLN A 285 -24.13 15.64 -18.31
C GLN A 285 -25.31 14.87 -18.93
N GLY A 286 -26.53 15.36 -18.70
CA GLY A 286 -27.76 14.74 -19.20
C GLY A 286 -28.40 13.69 -18.28
N MET A 287 -27.77 13.36 -17.15
CA MET A 287 -28.40 12.50 -16.14
C MET A 287 -29.40 13.27 -15.29
N CYS A 288 -30.53 12.62 -14.96
CA CYS A 288 -31.55 13.17 -14.07
C CYS A 288 -31.17 13.09 -12.58
N GLY A 289 -30.17 12.28 -12.22
CA GLY A 289 -29.66 12.10 -10.87
C GLY A 289 -28.33 11.35 -10.88
N PRO A 290 -27.65 11.25 -9.73
CA PRO A 290 -26.37 10.55 -9.65
C PRO A 290 -26.54 9.03 -9.75
N GLU A 291 -25.53 8.37 -10.33
CA GLU A 291 -25.31 6.93 -10.18
C GLU A 291 -24.42 6.72 -8.96
N THR A 292 -24.86 5.89 -8.00
CA THR A 292 -24.09 5.59 -6.80
C THR A 292 -23.84 4.09 -6.70
N PHE A 293 -22.57 3.72 -6.48
CA PHE A 293 -22.13 2.38 -6.16
C PHE A 293 -21.66 2.35 -4.71
N SER A 294 -22.04 1.32 -3.96
CA SER A 294 -21.64 1.13 -2.56
C SER A 294 -21.04 -0.24 -2.36
N CYS A 295 -19.98 -0.34 -1.57
CA CYS A 295 -19.32 -1.61 -1.29
C CYS A 295 -18.64 -1.62 0.09
N GLU A 296 -18.38 -2.83 0.60
CA GLU A 296 -17.50 -3.05 1.74
C GLU A 296 -16.04 -3.17 1.29
N CYS A 297 -15.10 -2.65 2.11
CA CYS A 297 -13.68 -2.60 1.72
C CYS A 297 -12.89 -3.86 2.12
N LYS A 298 -13.43 -4.73 2.97
CA LYS A 298 -12.73 -5.93 3.51
C LYS A 298 -12.23 -6.90 2.45
N GLU A 299 -12.92 -6.97 1.31
CA GLU A 299 -12.60 -7.90 0.23
C GLU A 299 -11.27 -7.57 -0.49
N GLN A 300 -10.70 -6.38 -0.28
CA GLN A 300 -9.49 -5.96 -0.98
C GLN A 300 -8.30 -6.90 -0.71
N TRP A 301 -8.10 -7.35 0.53
CA TRP A 301 -7.01 -8.29 0.88
C TRP A 301 -7.25 -9.69 0.31
N ILE A 302 -8.50 -10.18 0.36
CA ILE A 302 -8.84 -11.47 -0.25
C ILE A 302 -8.57 -11.44 -1.74
N SER A 303 -8.98 -10.36 -2.42
CA SER A 303 -8.77 -10.19 -3.85
C SER A 303 -7.30 -10.05 -4.22
N GLU A 304 -6.50 -9.32 -3.42
CA GLU A 304 -5.05 -9.19 -3.62
C GLU A 304 -4.33 -10.53 -3.52
N LEU A 305 -4.59 -11.28 -2.43
CA LEU A 305 -3.94 -12.58 -2.23
C LEU A 305 -4.46 -13.64 -3.20
N SER A 306 -5.72 -13.61 -3.59
CA SER A 306 -6.23 -14.47 -4.66
C SER A 306 -5.50 -14.21 -5.99
N ALA A 307 -5.22 -12.94 -6.30
CA ALA A 307 -4.41 -12.59 -7.46
C ALA A 307 -2.97 -13.07 -7.32
N PHE A 308 -2.35 -12.95 -6.13
CA PHE A 308 -1.01 -13.50 -5.89
C PHE A 308 -0.95 -15.02 -6.03
N VAL A 309 -1.92 -15.75 -5.50
CA VAL A 309 -2.05 -17.20 -5.70
C VAL A 309 -2.14 -17.52 -7.20
N LYS A 310 -2.93 -16.76 -7.95
CA LYS A 310 -3.03 -16.92 -9.40
C LYS A 310 -1.72 -16.60 -10.12
N ASN A 311 -0.99 -15.59 -9.66
CA ASN A 311 0.36 -15.27 -10.16
C ASN A 311 1.32 -16.43 -9.94
N CYS A 312 1.29 -17.09 -8.78
CA CYS A 312 2.10 -18.28 -8.49
C CYS A 312 1.75 -19.46 -9.44
N GLU A 313 0.45 -19.67 -9.72
CA GLU A 313 0.01 -20.72 -10.65
C GLU A 313 0.49 -20.49 -12.08
N THR A 314 0.49 -19.26 -12.54
CA THR A 314 0.78 -18.90 -13.94
C THR A 314 2.23 -18.48 -14.17
N GLY A 315 2.99 -18.18 -13.12
CA GLY A 315 4.33 -17.60 -13.20
C GLY A 315 4.34 -16.18 -13.80
N SER A 316 3.20 -15.48 -13.83
CA SER A 316 3.04 -14.16 -14.44
C SER A 316 2.14 -13.25 -13.65
N LEU A 317 2.47 -11.96 -13.62
CA LEU A 317 1.71 -10.93 -12.90
C LEU A 317 0.37 -10.69 -13.61
N GLN A 318 -0.74 -10.88 -12.88
CA GLN A 318 -2.08 -10.66 -13.40
C GLN A 318 -2.39 -9.17 -13.58
N GLU A 319 -3.29 -8.85 -14.51
CA GLU A 319 -3.75 -7.47 -14.73
C GLU A 319 -4.32 -6.86 -13.44
N GLY A 320 -3.92 -5.63 -13.15
CA GLY A 320 -4.34 -4.90 -11.96
C GLY A 320 -3.48 -5.12 -10.72
N CYS A 321 -2.57 -6.08 -10.72
CA CYS A 321 -1.54 -6.21 -9.69
C CYS A 321 -0.50 -5.10 -9.83
N SER A 322 0.12 -4.73 -8.71
CA SER A 322 1.25 -3.79 -8.68
C SER A 322 2.55 -4.55 -8.87
N SER A 323 3.35 -4.14 -9.85
CA SER A 323 4.67 -4.71 -10.13
C SER A 323 5.75 -4.14 -9.21
N VAL A 324 6.97 -4.71 -9.27
CA VAL A 324 8.17 -4.14 -8.65
C VAL A 324 8.47 -2.73 -9.19
N VAL A 325 8.19 -2.49 -10.49
CA VAL A 325 8.37 -1.18 -11.13
C VAL A 325 7.37 -0.15 -10.56
N ASP A 326 6.12 -0.56 -10.31
CA ASP A 326 5.15 0.31 -9.67
C ASP A 326 5.60 0.70 -8.26
N GLY A 327 6.11 -0.27 -7.47
CA GLY A 327 6.68 -0.02 -6.14
C GLY A 327 7.82 0.99 -6.19
N TYR A 328 8.79 0.78 -7.10
CA TYR A 328 9.90 1.72 -7.30
C TYR A 328 9.40 3.13 -7.62
N ARG A 329 8.47 3.26 -8.57
CA ARG A 329 7.95 4.58 -8.97
C ARG A 329 7.25 5.30 -7.83
N VAL A 330 6.58 4.58 -6.94
CA VAL A 330 5.98 5.15 -5.72
C VAL A 330 7.07 5.63 -4.76
N ASP A 331 8.06 4.79 -4.44
CA ASP A 331 9.14 5.14 -3.52
C ASP A 331 9.96 6.33 -4.04
N TYR A 332 10.24 6.38 -5.35
CA TYR A 332 10.89 7.50 -6.00
C TYR A 332 10.05 8.78 -5.92
N THR A 333 8.74 8.69 -6.15
CA THR A 333 7.83 9.84 -6.03
C THR A 333 7.82 10.38 -4.60
N ILE A 334 7.78 9.50 -3.59
CA ILE A 334 7.86 9.89 -2.17
C ILE A 334 9.15 10.65 -1.88
N GLU A 335 10.30 10.16 -2.37
CA GLU A 335 11.58 10.82 -2.20
C GLU A 335 11.57 12.23 -2.84
N LYS A 336 11.05 12.38 -4.06
CA LYS A 336 10.95 13.67 -4.73
C LYS A 336 9.94 14.62 -4.11
N MET A 337 8.86 14.12 -3.51
CA MET A 337 7.94 14.94 -2.72
C MET A 337 8.61 15.50 -1.45
N ARG A 338 9.48 14.73 -0.80
CA ARG A 338 10.26 15.20 0.35
C ARG A 338 11.28 16.25 -0.08
N GLU A 339 12.03 15.98 -1.14
CA GLU A 339 12.96 16.94 -1.73
C GLU A 339 12.27 18.28 -2.07
N SER A 340 11.08 18.22 -2.68
CA SER A 340 10.26 19.40 -2.94
C SER A 340 9.90 20.14 -1.66
N GLY A 341 9.51 19.41 -0.60
CA GLY A 341 9.20 19.99 0.71
C GLY A 341 10.37 20.71 1.34
N GLU A 342 11.56 20.12 1.30
CA GLU A 342 12.82 20.71 1.77
C GLU A 342 13.21 21.98 0.97
N LEU A 343 12.86 22.01 -0.31
CA LEU A 343 13.07 23.18 -1.20
C LEU A 343 11.90 24.18 -1.13
N GLY A 344 11.06 24.12 -0.09
CA GLY A 344 9.96 25.05 0.14
C GLY A 344 8.77 24.92 -0.81
N GLY A 345 8.60 23.77 -1.42
CA GLY A 345 7.52 23.47 -2.36
C GLY A 345 7.89 23.68 -3.82
N LYS A 346 9.18 23.70 -4.14
CA LYS A 346 9.66 23.80 -5.52
C LYS A 346 9.21 22.61 -6.34
N GLU A 347 8.69 22.85 -7.53
CA GLU A 347 8.33 21.80 -8.47
C GLU A 347 9.56 20.98 -8.91
N ILE A 348 9.43 19.63 -8.85
CA ILE A 348 10.46 18.69 -9.27
C ILE A 348 9.86 17.77 -10.33
N THR A 349 10.51 17.71 -11.49
CA THR A 349 10.16 16.74 -12.54
C THR A 349 10.63 15.35 -12.16
N LEU A 350 9.80 14.35 -12.40
CA LEU A 350 10.11 12.95 -12.13
C LEU A 350 10.75 12.31 -13.36
N ASP A 351 11.92 11.72 -13.17
CA ASP A 351 12.65 10.95 -14.20
C ASP A 351 12.89 9.54 -13.66
N TYR A 352 11.96 8.63 -13.96
CA TYR A 352 12.00 7.25 -13.49
C TYR A 352 13.05 6.46 -14.32
N GLN A 353 14.24 6.27 -13.75
CA GLN A 353 15.32 5.48 -14.37
C GLN A 353 15.52 4.16 -13.63
N TYR A 354 15.42 3.03 -14.34
CA TYR A 354 15.70 1.67 -13.83
C TYR A 354 16.15 0.73 -14.94
#